data_0f4a7d09162fb20477f3f5a5ce9aa33f
#
_entry.id   0f4a7d09162fb20477f3f5a5ce9aa33f
#
_cell.length_a   1.000
_cell.length_b   1.000
_cell.length_c   1.000
_cell.angle_alpha   90.00
_cell.angle_beta   90.00
_cell.angle_gamma   90.00
#
_symmetry.space_group_name_H-M   'P 1'
#
loop_
_entity.id
_entity.type
_entity.pdbx_description
1 polymer ?
#
loop_
_entity_poly.entity_id
_entity_poly.type
_entity_poly.pdbx_seq_one_letter_code
_entity_poly.pdbx_strand_id
1 'polypeptide(L)'
;MSGGGGKGAARLAGAAAVLGAGALCGPVWAQTAPDAGSLQRQLRQEIPRLTPTSPTVAPEAPPSGPDNGRRVAVARFVVDGATLVPASELEALLRADVGRSLSFAELQAAAQKVAGHYRTRGYFARAYLPAQDVSDGAVHIAVIEGRFGRVLRTAGPTRADRDFVESVVAARLTPGAPYSVNALERGLLLAGDLPGIAVRGTLKAGATPGASDLELTIEDEPFATGRVGVGNFGVRSTGVYQATAALSLNNGLGRGDQLQVQIAGAERLGYGAVAYSLPLGADGWRAGIHVSTLGYRLGGDFKDLDSDGAATTLGGDLSYPLVRGAAWTLRVRAGFDHGRYDDNSLGRPLRRKRIDKGALGLMGEAADDWGGGGFTTYAVTATWGALDLSRLPMDKAQDAAGPRAAGGFSKFVVEGRRDQRLARAPDLMLRGRIAGQWAFGNLDSSEQFSLGGPDGVRAYPVNEAAGDSGILGSLEVHGPIAEAWAAGLDGFAFVDAGLVRQHADTWKAWNAGSNRPNSYSLFGAGFGLAWTLPDRTSVSFVVACPIGSNRGADQPNHNQDGGVTDPRAWLSIAKLF
;
A
#
# COMPACT_ATOMS: atom_id res chain seq x y z
N MET A 1 -20.71 -19.38 -69.20
CA MET A 1 -20.06 -18.09 -69.49
C MET A 1 -20.48 -17.11 -68.40
N SER A 2 -19.49 -16.59 -67.71
CA SER A 2 -19.37 -15.36 -66.91
C SER A 2 -20.35 -15.21 -65.75
N GLY A 3 -19.99 -14.87 -64.60
CA GLY A 3 -18.82 -14.19 -64.12
C GLY A 3 -18.73 -14.24 -62.63
N GLY A 4 -17.54 -14.46 -62.16
CA GLY A 4 -17.15 -14.23 -60.79
C GLY A 4 -16.58 -12.83 -60.70
N GLY A 5 -16.90 -12.14 -59.67
CA GLY A 5 -16.32 -10.83 -59.39
C GLY A 5 -17.23 -9.97 -58.51
N GLY A 6 -17.03 -9.94 -57.24
CA GLY A 6 -17.80 -9.01 -56.42
C GLY A 6 -17.77 -9.24 -54.91
N LYS A 7 -16.89 -10.08 -54.39
CA LYS A 7 -16.79 -10.31 -52.92
C LYS A 7 -15.60 -9.63 -52.24
N GLY A 8 -14.68 -8.99 -52.97
CA GLY A 8 -13.50 -8.34 -52.39
C GLY A 8 -13.69 -6.85 -52.10
N ALA A 9 -14.59 -6.16 -52.78
CA ALA A 9 -14.76 -4.72 -52.59
C ALA A 9 -15.68 -4.34 -51.41
N ALA A 10 -16.58 -5.24 -51.00
CA ALA A 10 -17.49 -4.97 -49.88
C ALA A 10 -16.82 -5.04 -48.49
N ARG A 11 -15.70 -5.78 -48.38
CA ARG A 11 -14.98 -5.90 -47.09
C ARG A 11 -14.07 -4.70 -46.75
N LEU A 12 -13.62 -3.96 -47.76
CA LEU A 12 -12.81 -2.76 -47.55
C LEU A 12 -13.65 -1.51 -47.19
N ALA A 13 -14.93 -1.48 -47.58
CA ALA A 13 -15.82 -0.38 -47.24
C ALA A 13 -16.32 -0.43 -45.78
N GLY A 14 -16.42 -1.63 -45.16
CA GLY A 14 -16.88 -1.78 -43.79
C GLY A 14 -15.83 -1.36 -42.72
N ALA A 15 -14.55 -1.53 -42.99
CA ALA A 15 -13.49 -1.18 -42.07
C ALA A 15 -13.13 0.32 -42.03
N ALA A 16 -13.32 1.02 -43.15
CA ALA A 16 -13.13 2.48 -43.21
C ALA A 16 -14.29 3.26 -42.57
N ALA A 17 -15.47 2.66 -42.47
CA ALA A 17 -16.67 3.29 -41.89
C ALA A 17 -16.64 3.39 -40.37
N VAL A 18 -15.84 2.57 -39.68
CA VAL A 18 -15.70 2.62 -38.21
C VAL A 18 -14.77 3.76 -37.75
N LEU A 19 -13.95 4.32 -38.65
CA LEU A 19 -12.96 5.34 -38.31
C LEU A 19 -13.23 6.74 -38.90
N GLY A 20 -14.29 6.92 -39.74
CA GLY A 20 -14.44 8.19 -40.45
C GLY A 20 -15.83 8.58 -40.94
N ALA A 21 -16.88 7.80 -40.73
CA ALA A 21 -18.21 8.09 -41.25
C ALA A 21 -19.20 8.42 -40.12
N GLY A 22 -19.15 9.62 -39.63
CA GLY A 22 -20.22 10.23 -38.86
C GLY A 22 -21.34 10.77 -39.76
N ALA A 23 -21.92 9.99 -40.69
CA ALA A 23 -23.20 10.30 -41.30
C ALA A 23 -23.75 9.08 -42.07
N LEU A 24 -24.91 8.60 -41.63
CA LEU A 24 -25.80 7.64 -42.31
C LEU A 24 -25.54 6.14 -42.03
N CYS A 25 -25.41 5.75 -40.77
CA CYS A 25 -25.84 4.41 -40.33
C CYS A 25 -26.43 4.54 -38.94
N GLY A 26 -27.50 3.78 -38.65
CA GLY A 26 -28.11 3.73 -37.31
C GLY A 26 -27.09 3.45 -36.19
N PRO A 27 -27.44 3.62 -34.93
CA PRO A 27 -26.49 3.62 -33.83
C PRO A 27 -25.72 2.30 -33.79
N VAL A 28 -24.50 2.29 -34.30
CA VAL A 28 -23.54 1.22 -34.02
C VAL A 28 -23.07 1.48 -32.61
N TRP A 29 -23.58 0.70 -31.68
CA TRP A 29 -23.15 0.70 -30.26
C TRP A 29 -21.71 0.20 -30.21
N ALA A 30 -20.76 1.13 -30.16
CA ALA A 30 -19.34 0.80 -30.19
C ALA A 30 -18.82 0.61 -28.75
N GLN A 31 -18.60 -0.64 -28.37
CA GLN A 31 -17.80 -0.96 -27.20
C GLN A 31 -16.39 -0.37 -27.36
N THR A 32 -15.86 0.24 -26.31
CA THR A 32 -14.48 0.75 -26.32
C THR A 32 -13.50 -0.43 -26.21
N ALA A 33 -12.75 -0.71 -27.28
CA ALA A 33 -11.73 -1.74 -27.26
C ALA A 33 -10.62 -1.38 -26.26
N PRO A 34 -10.22 -2.29 -25.35
CA PRO A 34 -9.06 -2.08 -24.49
C PRO A 34 -7.80 -1.85 -25.31
N ASP A 35 -6.93 -0.97 -24.83
CA ASP A 35 -5.61 -0.69 -25.40
C ASP A 35 -4.48 -1.09 -24.44
N ALA A 36 -3.23 -1.02 -24.91
CA ALA A 36 -2.04 -1.36 -24.13
C ALA A 36 -1.96 -0.58 -22.82
N GLY A 37 -2.39 0.68 -22.81
CA GLY A 37 -2.37 1.54 -21.62
C GLY A 37 -3.34 1.09 -20.54
N SER A 38 -4.60 0.85 -20.91
CA SER A 38 -5.65 0.41 -19.98
C SER A 38 -5.36 -0.98 -19.40
N LEU A 39 -4.84 -1.91 -20.20
CA LEU A 39 -4.46 -3.25 -19.75
C LEU A 39 -3.24 -3.23 -18.82
N GLN A 40 -2.23 -2.40 -19.11
CA GLN A 40 -1.08 -2.26 -18.22
C GLN A 40 -1.46 -1.61 -16.89
N ARG A 41 -2.35 -0.60 -16.90
CA ARG A 41 -2.89 0.02 -15.68
C ARG A 41 -3.59 -1.01 -14.80
N GLN A 42 -4.47 -1.83 -15.38
CA GLN A 42 -5.17 -2.91 -14.68
C GLN A 42 -4.21 -3.85 -13.97
N LEU A 43 -3.22 -4.40 -14.67
CA LEU A 43 -2.27 -5.35 -14.08
C LEU A 43 -1.41 -4.74 -12.97
N ARG A 44 -1.10 -3.46 -13.03
CA ARG A 44 -0.41 -2.75 -11.94
C ARG A 44 -1.24 -2.63 -10.67
N GLN A 45 -2.57 -2.61 -10.79
CA GLN A 45 -3.50 -2.55 -9.64
C GLN A 45 -3.74 -3.94 -9.05
N GLU A 46 -3.83 -4.98 -9.89
CA GLU A 46 -4.19 -6.34 -9.48
C GLU A 46 -3.05 -7.15 -8.87
N ILE A 47 -1.78 -6.86 -9.20
CA ILE A 47 -0.65 -7.60 -8.67
C ILE A 47 -0.29 -7.08 -7.27
N PRO A 48 -0.55 -7.85 -6.19
CA PRO A 48 -0.28 -7.40 -4.83
C PRO A 48 1.22 -7.17 -4.61
N ARG A 49 1.56 -6.03 -4.01
CA ARG A 49 2.92 -5.77 -3.53
C ARG A 49 3.16 -6.56 -2.25
N LEU A 50 4.28 -7.28 -2.19
CA LEU A 50 4.69 -7.96 -0.97
C LEU A 50 5.15 -6.89 0.04
N THR A 51 4.42 -6.77 1.15
CA THR A 51 4.73 -5.82 2.24
C THR A 51 5.65 -6.49 3.27
N PRO A 52 6.69 -5.83 3.77
CA PRO A 52 7.52 -6.34 4.86
C PRO A 52 6.73 -6.43 6.17
N THR A 53 6.99 -7.46 6.97
CA THR A 53 6.39 -7.65 8.30
C THR A 53 7.13 -6.77 9.32
N SER A 54 6.41 -6.00 10.13
CA SER A 54 7.03 -5.14 11.15
C SER A 54 7.50 -5.93 12.37
N PRO A 55 8.71 -5.67 12.90
CA PRO A 55 9.22 -6.32 14.11
C PRO A 55 8.52 -5.79 15.36
N THR A 56 8.35 -6.69 16.36
CA THR A 56 7.76 -6.37 17.66
C THR A 56 8.87 -6.15 18.69
N VAL A 57 8.87 -5.01 19.38
CA VAL A 57 9.75 -4.75 20.53
C VAL A 57 8.99 -5.08 21.80
N ALA A 58 9.48 -6.04 22.58
CA ALA A 58 8.90 -6.41 23.87
C ALA A 58 9.62 -5.67 25.01
N PRO A 59 8.91 -4.94 25.90
CA PRO A 59 9.51 -4.37 27.09
C PRO A 59 9.58 -5.40 28.23
N GLU A 60 10.71 -5.43 28.93
CA GLU A 60 10.92 -6.24 30.13
C GLU A 60 10.30 -5.54 31.36
N ALA A 61 9.55 -6.29 32.18
CA ALA A 61 8.90 -5.76 33.38
C ALA A 61 9.91 -5.69 34.56
N PRO A 62 9.91 -4.60 35.34
CA PRO A 62 10.81 -4.47 36.50
C PRO A 62 10.36 -5.33 37.71
N PRO A 63 11.28 -5.87 38.53
CA PRO A 63 10.95 -6.67 39.68
C PRO A 63 10.34 -5.83 40.81
N SER A 64 9.24 -6.34 41.39
CA SER A 64 8.58 -5.75 42.56
C SER A 64 9.24 -6.30 43.83
N GLY A 65 9.69 -5.42 44.73
CA GLY A 65 10.21 -5.79 46.05
C GLY A 65 9.07 -5.96 47.09
N PRO A 66 9.31 -6.71 48.19
CA PRO A 66 8.30 -6.93 49.21
C PRO A 66 7.97 -5.65 50.00
N ASP A 67 6.69 -5.45 50.31
CA ASP A 67 6.19 -4.34 51.13
C ASP A 67 6.39 -4.66 52.62
N ASN A 68 7.17 -3.83 53.30
CA ASN A 68 7.53 -4.02 54.70
C ASN A 68 6.52 -3.40 55.69
N GLY A 69 5.35 -2.94 55.21
CA GLY A 69 4.28 -2.38 56.05
C GLY A 69 4.58 -1.02 56.70
N ARG A 70 5.78 -0.45 56.53
CA ARG A 70 6.14 0.89 57.04
C ARG A 70 5.59 1.96 56.08
N ARG A 71 5.01 3.01 56.70
CA ARG A 71 4.50 4.18 55.97
C ARG A 71 5.32 5.42 56.31
N VAL A 72 5.58 6.25 55.32
CA VAL A 72 6.31 7.51 55.39
C VAL A 72 5.35 8.66 55.16
N ALA A 73 5.30 9.62 56.09
CA ALA A 73 4.58 10.86 55.88
C ALA A 73 5.41 11.79 54.96
N VAL A 74 4.95 11.97 53.73
CA VAL A 74 5.72 12.70 52.70
C VAL A 74 5.42 14.19 52.80
N ALA A 75 6.38 15.01 53.24
CA ALA A 75 6.28 16.46 53.23
C ALA A 75 6.65 17.07 51.84
N ARG A 76 7.66 16.49 51.21
CA ARG A 76 8.11 16.89 49.84
C ARG A 76 8.87 15.75 49.19
N PHE A 77 8.89 15.79 47.86
CA PHE A 77 9.82 14.98 47.04
C PHE A 77 10.99 15.84 46.58
N VAL A 78 12.18 15.26 46.54
CA VAL A 78 13.39 15.85 45.95
C VAL A 78 13.89 14.91 44.87
N VAL A 79 14.05 15.42 43.67
CA VAL A 79 14.51 14.61 42.53
C VAL A 79 15.96 14.95 42.21
N ASP A 80 16.84 13.99 42.50
CA ASP A 80 18.28 14.14 42.35
C ASP A 80 18.78 13.50 41.07
N GLY A 81 19.76 14.10 40.37
CA GLY A 81 20.42 13.55 39.16
C GLY A 81 19.68 13.82 37.85
N ALA A 82 18.60 14.57 37.89
CA ALA A 82 17.86 14.99 36.69
C ALA A 82 18.58 16.17 35.98
N THR A 83 19.00 15.97 34.72
CA THR A 83 19.65 17.00 33.91
C THR A 83 18.93 17.24 32.59
N LEU A 84 18.25 16.25 32.03
CA LEU A 84 17.50 16.31 30.75
C LEU A 84 16.08 16.85 30.93
N VAL A 85 15.50 16.66 32.10
CA VAL A 85 14.18 17.17 32.46
C VAL A 85 14.34 18.01 33.75
N PRO A 86 13.76 19.23 33.82
CA PRO A 86 13.86 20.04 35.03
C PRO A 86 13.29 19.32 36.26
N ALA A 87 14.04 19.32 37.37
CA ALA A 87 13.60 18.65 38.61
C ALA A 87 12.23 19.18 39.07
N SER A 88 11.96 20.49 38.91
CA SER A 88 10.69 21.12 39.27
C SER A 88 9.48 20.55 38.46
N GLU A 89 9.70 20.11 37.24
CA GLU A 89 8.68 19.45 36.42
C GLU A 89 8.40 18.03 36.93
N LEU A 90 9.45 17.31 37.32
CA LEU A 90 9.34 15.95 37.89
C LEU A 90 8.68 15.98 39.28
N GLU A 91 9.02 16.96 40.12
CA GLU A 91 8.38 17.18 41.40
C GLU A 91 6.92 17.53 41.29
N ALA A 92 6.56 18.32 40.24
CA ALA A 92 5.17 18.68 39.95
C ALA A 92 4.28 17.46 39.64
N LEU A 93 4.82 16.38 39.04
CA LEU A 93 4.11 15.12 38.82
C LEU A 93 3.72 14.41 40.11
N LEU A 94 4.48 14.66 41.19
CA LEU A 94 4.34 13.99 42.48
C LEU A 94 3.51 14.81 43.46
N ARG A 95 3.00 16.00 43.11
CA ARG A 95 2.23 16.90 44.00
C ARG A 95 1.02 16.21 44.64
N ALA A 96 0.36 15.32 43.91
CA ALA A 96 -0.82 14.60 44.44
C ALA A 96 -0.46 13.60 45.55
N ASP A 97 0.79 13.25 45.69
CA ASP A 97 1.32 12.30 46.69
C ASP A 97 1.96 13.02 47.90
N VAL A 98 2.15 14.35 47.83
CA VAL A 98 2.64 15.19 48.95
C VAL A 98 1.52 15.35 49.99
N GLY A 99 1.90 15.30 51.29
CA GLY A 99 0.98 15.36 52.42
C GLY A 99 0.31 14.03 52.75
N ARG A 100 0.61 12.96 52.01
CA ARG A 100 0.08 11.61 52.22
C ARG A 100 1.07 10.75 53.01
N SER A 101 0.55 9.75 53.70
CA SER A 101 1.35 8.67 54.31
C SER A 101 1.44 7.51 53.32
N LEU A 102 2.59 7.31 52.69
CA LEU A 102 2.82 6.34 51.62
C LEU A 102 3.60 5.11 52.14
N SER A 103 3.21 3.94 51.65
CA SER A 103 3.98 2.70 51.80
C SER A 103 5.20 2.69 50.88
N PHE A 104 6.13 1.76 51.08
CA PHE A 104 7.30 1.62 50.21
C PHE A 104 6.90 1.33 48.74
N ALA A 105 5.86 0.52 48.54
CA ALA A 105 5.32 0.24 47.19
C ALA A 105 4.76 1.50 46.53
N GLU A 106 4.04 2.35 47.26
CA GLU A 106 3.51 3.63 46.74
C GLU A 106 4.67 4.60 46.43
N LEU A 107 5.74 4.63 47.24
CA LEU A 107 6.93 5.41 46.94
C LEU A 107 7.68 4.91 45.70
N GLN A 108 7.77 3.57 45.51
CA GLN A 108 8.29 2.99 44.27
C GLN A 108 7.45 3.37 43.07
N ALA A 109 6.11 3.37 43.18
CA ALA A 109 5.23 3.82 42.11
C ALA A 109 5.46 5.30 41.79
N ALA A 110 5.75 6.15 42.78
CA ALA A 110 6.13 7.56 42.53
C ALA A 110 7.45 7.66 41.76
N ALA A 111 8.47 6.86 42.08
CA ALA A 111 9.70 6.81 41.29
C ALA A 111 9.45 6.30 39.86
N GLN A 112 8.55 5.32 39.69
CA GLN A 112 8.16 4.85 38.35
C GLN A 112 7.42 5.90 37.51
N LYS A 113 6.62 6.79 38.14
CA LYS A 113 6.00 7.95 37.45
C LYS A 113 7.08 8.87 36.87
N VAL A 114 8.17 9.11 37.64
CA VAL A 114 9.31 9.91 37.16
C VAL A 114 9.98 9.23 35.98
N ALA A 115 10.32 7.93 36.07
CA ALA A 115 10.91 7.18 34.95
C ALA A 115 9.96 7.13 33.72
N GLY A 116 8.66 6.98 33.95
CA GLY A 116 7.63 7.04 32.89
C GLY A 116 7.61 8.38 32.16
N HIS A 117 7.78 9.49 32.91
CA HIS A 117 7.84 10.82 32.32
C HIS A 117 9.05 11.01 31.41
N TYR A 118 10.23 10.49 31.79
CA TYR A 118 11.39 10.47 30.89
C TYR A 118 11.09 9.74 29.58
N ARG A 119 10.35 8.60 29.61
CA ARG A 119 9.94 7.89 28.38
C ARG A 119 9.02 8.73 27.49
N THR A 120 8.06 9.46 28.08
CA THR A 120 7.19 10.35 27.29
C THR A 120 7.97 11.51 26.65
N ARG A 121 9.11 11.89 27.26
CA ARG A 121 10.06 12.85 26.71
C ARG A 121 11.06 12.23 25.73
N GLY A 122 10.96 10.90 25.50
CA GLY A 122 11.82 10.18 24.56
C GLY A 122 13.19 9.77 25.10
N TYR A 123 13.36 9.69 26.43
CA TYR A 123 14.61 9.30 27.05
C TYR A 123 14.48 8.05 27.90
N PHE A 124 15.55 7.27 28.01
CA PHE A 124 15.69 6.24 29.00
C PHE A 124 16.24 6.83 30.32
N ALA A 125 15.54 6.59 31.42
CA ALA A 125 16.02 6.91 32.75
C ALA A 125 15.52 5.86 33.73
N ARG A 126 16.33 5.58 34.75
CA ARG A 126 15.96 4.77 35.92
C ARG A 126 15.76 5.72 37.08
N ALA A 127 14.59 5.68 37.70
CA ALA A 127 14.32 6.39 38.96
C ALA A 127 14.13 5.36 40.05
N TYR A 128 14.76 5.58 41.22
CA TYR A 128 14.71 4.68 42.36
C TYR A 128 14.82 5.44 43.66
N LEU A 129 14.46 4.79 44.77
CA LEU A 129 14.61 5.31 46.12
C LEU A 129 15.97 4.86 46.65
N PRO A 130 16.95 5.77 46.88
CA PRO A 130 18.18 5.43 47.55
C PRO A 130 17.91 5.13 49.04
N ALA A 131 18.86 4.47 49.71
CA ALA A 131 18.83 4.36 51.16
C ALA A 131 18.94 5.78 51.77
N GLN A 132 17.94 6.20 52.55
CA GLN A 132 17.78 7.56 53.03
C GLN A 132 17.06 7.61 54.38
N ASP A 133 17.32 8.65 55.16
CA ASP A 133 16.51 9.02 56.31
C ASP A 133 15.33 9.89 55.82
N VAL A 134 14.13 9.50 56.20
CA VAL A 134 12.89 10.18 55.83
C VAL A 134 12.17 10.80 57.03
N SER A 135 12.87 10.98 58.13
CA SER A 135 12.32 11.50 59.40
C SER A 135 11.80 12.93 59.28
N ASP A 136 12.36 13.74 58.40
CA ASP A 136 11.92 15.10 58.09
C ASP A 136 10.79 15.17 57.00
N GLY A 137 10.33 14.00 56.51
CA GLY A 137 9.32 13.88 55.47
C GLY A 137 9.83 14.21 54.05
N ALA A 138 11.12 14.46 53.86
CA ALA A 138 11.71 14.61 52.54
C ALA A 138 12.03 13.23 51.96
N VAL A 139 11.45 12.93 50.79
CA VAL A 139 11.71 11.68 50.06
C VAL A 139 12.54 11.99 48.82
N HIS A 140 13.77 11.48 48.80
CA HIS A 140 14.66 11.61 47.66
C HIS A 140 14.41 10.51 46.64
N ILE A 141 14.27 10.89 45.39
CA ILE A 141 14.20 9.99 44.24
C ILE A 141 15.44 10.24 43.40
N ALA A 142 16.33 9.26 43.36
CA ALA A 142 17.53 9.34 42.53
C ALA A 142 17.20 8.93 41.10
N VAL A 143 17.59 9.77 40.15
CA VAL A 143 17.45 9.52 38.70
C VAL A 143 18.84 9.23 38.12
N ILE A 144 18.94 8.13 37.40
CA ILE A 144 20.08 7.81 36.54
C ILE A 144 19.61 7.94 35.09
N GLU A 145 20.03 8.99 34.44
CA GLU A 145 19.76 9.22 33.00
C GLU A 145 20.60 8.27 32.17
N GLY A 146 19.91 7.49 31.35
CA GLY A 146 20.56 6.51 30.47
C GLY A 146 21.43 7.20 29.43
N ARG A 147 22.64 6.71 29.22
CA ARG A 147 23.55 7.13 28.13
C ARG A 147 23.82 5.96 27.21
N PHE A 148 23.85 6.22 25.91
CA PHE A 148 24.22 5.20 24.95
C PHE A 148 25.70 4.86 25.10
N GLY A 149 26.01 3.59 25.30
CA GLY A 149 27.36 3.09 25.33
C GLY A 149 27.86 2.74 23.93
N ARG A 150 27.73 1.49 23.56
CA ARG A 150 28.15 0.97 22.26
C ARG A 150 27.18 -0.13 21.78
N VAL A 151 27.33 -0.51 20.52
CA VAL A 151 26.68 -1.72 19.99
C VAL A 151 27.56 -2.93 20.26
N LEU A 152 26.96 -3.99 20.81
CA LEU A 152 27.55 -5.31 20.98
C LEU A 152 26.94 -6.24 19.95
N ARG A 153 27.73 -7.07 19.30
CA ARG A 153 27.27 -8.01 18.28
C ARG A 153 27.22 -9.42 18.83
N THR A 154 26.10 -10.09 18.67
CA THR A 154 26.04 -11.53 18.92
C THR A 154 26.74 -12.27 17.77
N ALA A 155 27.59 -13.23 18.11
CA ALA A 155 28.27 -14.09 17.13
C ALA A 155 27.25 -15.05 16.46
N GLY A 156 27.45 -15.37 15.18
CA GLY A 156 26.61 -16.33 14.44
C GLY A 156 26.77 -16.13 12.92
N PRO A 157 26.53 -17.12 12.07
CA PRO A 157 26.56 -16.94 10.64
C PRO A 157 25.37 -16.09 10.17
N THR A 158 25.59 -15.18 9.23
CA THR A 158 24.55 -14.41 8.55
C THR A 158 25.05 -13.94 7.19
N ARG A 159 24.18 -13.83 6.22
CA ARG A 159 24.43 -13.18 4.92
C ARG A 159 24.47 -11.66 5.02
N ALA A 160 23.88 -11.09 6.09
CA ALA A 160 23.82 -9.67 6.27
C ALA A 160 25.21 -9.06 6.50
N ASP A 161 25.48 -7.93 5.86
CA ASP A 161 26.59 -7.03 6.18
C ASP A 161 26.32 -6.41 7.57
N ARG A 162 26.99 -6.98 8.58
CA ARG A 162 26.77 -6.58 9.99
C ARG A 162 27.11 -5.13 10.24
N ASP A 163 28.17 -4.63 9.60
CA ASP A 163 28.62 -3.25 9.77
C ASP A 163 27.57 -2.28 9.21
N PHE A 164 26.97 -2.66 8.09
CA PHE A 164 25.85 -1.91 7.51
C PHE A 164 24.62 -1.91 8.43
N VAL A 165 24.18 -3.08 8.90
CA VAL A 165 22.99 -3.20 9.79
C VAL A 165 23.22 -2.42 11.08
N GLU A 166 24.41 -2.52 11.69
CA GLU A 166 24.76 -1.73 12.86
C GLU A 166 24.71 -0.23 12.58
N SER A 167 25.24 0.21 11.44
CA SER A 167 25.20 1.61 11.04
C SER A 167 23.77 2.14 10.90
N VAL A 168 22.83 1.30 10.42
CA VAL A 168 21.40 1.65 10.33
C VAL A 168 20.78 1.80 11.72
N VAL A 169 21.03 0.86 12.64
CA VAL A 169 20.51 0.92 14.00
C VAL A 169 21.08 2.11 14.76
N ALA A 170 22.38 2.36 14.62
CA ALA A 170 23.10 3.42 15.32
C ALA A 170 23.06 4.80 14.63
N ALA A 171 22.41 4.95 13.49
CA ALA A 171 22.43 6.16 12.65
C ALA A 171 22.12 7.46 13.44
N ARG A 172 21.30 7.38 14.47
CA ARG A 172 20.91 8.52 15.32
C ARG A 172 21.27 8.32 16.81
N LEU A 173 22.15 7.37 17.11
CA LEU A 173 22.67 7.11 18.45
C LEU A 173 24.14 7.56 18.51
N THR A 174 24.48 8.38 19.51
CA THR A 174 25.85 8.86 19.71
C THR A 174 26.38 8.31 21.02
N PRO A 175 27.53 7.60 21.03
CA PRO A 175 28.14 7.11 22.26
C PRO A 175 28.36 8.23 23.29
N GLY A 176 27.98 7.97 24.57
CA GLY A 176 28.04 8.93 25.66
C GLY A 176 26.90 9.96 25.69
N ALA A 177 26.12 10.11 24.63
CA ALA A 177 24.96 10.99 24.63
C ALA A 177 23.77 10.37 25.38
N PRO A 178 22.76 11.19 25.79
CA PRO A 178 21.51 10.68 26.36
C PRO A 178 20.86 9.63 25.45
N TYR A 179 20.40 8.53 26.04
CA TYR A 179 19.82 7.42 25.30
C TYR A 179 18.42 7.78 24.82
N SER A 180 18.27 8.06 23.53
CA SER A 180 16.98 8.39 22.91
C SER A 180 16.19 7.12 22.56
N VAL A 181 15.02 6.96 23.18
CA VAL A 181 14.06 5.87 22.88
C VAL A 181 13.64 5.93 21.41
N ASN A 182 13.30 7.13 20.92
CA ASN A 182 12.82 7.32 19.55
C ASN A 182 13.90 7.03 18.51
N ALA A 183 15.17 7.39 18.81
CA ALA A 183 16.29 7.10 17.91
C ALA A 183 16.58 5.60 17.85
N LEU A 184 16.56 4.90 18.98
CA LEU A 184 16.71 3.45 19.06
C LEU A 184 15.59 2.73 18.32
N GLU A 185 14.33 3.07 18.65
CA GLU A 185 13.15 2.47 18.00
C GLU A 185 13.21 2.64 16.49
N ARG A 186 13.47 3.88 16.02
CA ARG A 186 13.62 4.15 14.59
C ARG A 186 14.73 3.29 13.97
N GLY A 187 15.90 3.20 14.60
CA GLY A 187 17.03 2.42 14.08
C GLY A 187 16.71 0.93 13.96
N LEU A 188 16.11 0.34 15.00
CA LEU A 188 15.69 -1.06 15.00
C LEU A 188 14.60 -1.34 13.94
N LEU A 189 13.62 -0.44 13.83
CA LEU A 189 12.55 -0.57 12.83
C LEU A 189 13.09 -0.44 11.41
N LEU A 190 14.03 0.50 11.16
CA LEU A 190 14.67 0.63 9.84
C LEU A 190 15.51 -0.59 9.49
N ALA A 191 16.21 -1.16 10.45
CA ALA A 191 16.96 -2.39 10.24
C ALA A 191 16.04 -3.59 9.99
N GLY A 192 14.89 -3.66 10.69
CA GLY A 192 13.85 -4.66 10.43
C GLY A 192 13.11 -4.46 9.10
N ASP A 193 13.13 -3.27 8.51
CA ASP A 193 12.59 -3.01 7.16
C ASP A 193 13.52 -3.50 6.05
N LEU A 194 14.73 -3.99 6.36
CA LEU A 194 15.67 -4.54 5.39
C LEU A 194 15.24 -5.94 4.95
N PRO A 195 14.86 -6.17 3.69
CA PRO A 195 14.43 -7.49 3.22
C PRO A 195 15.45 -8.59 3.49
N GLY A 196 15.00 -9.72 4.01
CA GLY A 196 15.84 -10.89 4.26
C GLY A 196 16.71 -10.79 5.52
N ILE A 197 16.45 -9.82 6.40
CA ILE A 197 17.19 -9.59 7.63
C ILE A 197 16.21 -9.37 8.78
N ALA A 198 16.33 -10.17 9.85
CA ALA A 198 15.65 -9.95 11.11
C ALA A 198 16.64 -9.38 12.14
N VAL A 199 16.23 -8.31 12.84
CA VAL A 199 17.07 -7.64 13.83
C VAL A 199 16.33 -7.54 15.15
N ARG A 200 17.03 -7.91 16.24
CA ARG A 200 16.56 -7.72 17.61
C ARG A 200 17.61 -6.97 18.43
N GLY A 201 17.16 -6.00 19.22
CA GLY A 201 18.01 -5.23 20.12
C GLY A 201 17.67 -5.52 21.58
N THR A 202 18.69 -5.82 22.38
CA THR A 202 18.55 -6.01 23.84
C THR A 202 19.47 -5.02 24.55
N LEU A 203 18.92 -4.27 25.52
CA LEU A 203 19.71 -3.35 26.34
C LEU A 203 20.45 -4.11 27.43
N LYS A 204 21.75 -3.88 27.53
CA LYS A 204 22.62 -4.40 28.62
C LYS A 204 23.27 -3.27 29.40
N ALA A 205 23.66 -3.55 30.65
CA ALA A 205 24.43 -2.59 31.41
C ALA A 205 25.77 -2.31 30.72
N GLY A 206 26.09 -1.05 30.54
CA GLY A 206 27.36 -0.62 29.96
C GLY A 206 28.51 -0.63 30.96
N ALA A 207 29.70 -0.25 30.48
CA ALA A 207 30.93 -0.27 31.29
C ALA A 207 30.95 0.78 32.43
N THR A 208 30.17 1.86 32.31
CA THR A 208 30.08 2.93 33.31
C THR A 208 28.67 3.05 33.87
N PRO A 209 28.50 3.48 35.13
CA PRO A 209 27.17 3.71 35.69
C PRO A 209 26.32 4.65 34.82
N GLY A 210 25.08 4.24 34.54
CA GLY A 210 24.18 4.98 33.66
C GLY A 210 24.38 4.71 32.17
N ALA A 211 25.48 4.09 31.74
CA ALA A 211 25.64 3.65 30.37
C ALA A 211 24.83 2.38 30.09
N SER A 212 24.26 2.29 28.89
CA SER A 212 23.59 1.09 28.40
C SER A 212 24.16 0.73 27.03
N ASP A 213 24.64 -0.48 26.89
CA ASP A 213 25.08 -1.06 25.63
C ASP A 213 23.89 -1.72 24.92
N LEU A 214 23.88 -1.68 23.61
CA LEU A 214 22.87 -2.31 22.77
C LEU A 214 23.44 -3.60 22.17
N GLU A 215 22.99 -4.76 22.64
CA GLU A 215 23.31 -6.03 21.99
C GLU A 215 22.38 -6.28 20.81
N LEU A 216 22.95 -6.43 19.60
CA LEU A 216 22.23 -6.73 18.38
C LEU A 216 22.35 -8.21 18.04
N THR A 217 21.20 -8.85 17.84
CA THR A 217 21.08 -10.17 17.23
C THR A 217 20.57 -9.97 15.80
N ILE A 218 21.34 -10.44 14.83
CA ILE A 218 21.04 -10.33 13.40
C ILE A 218 20.88 -11.76 12.88
N GLU A 219 19.69 -12.06 12.34
CA GLU A 219 19.32 -13.37 11.81
C GLU A 219 18.91 -13.22 10.34
N ASP A 220 19.14 -14.28 9.54
CA ASP A 220 18.69 -14.31 8.16
C ASP A 220 17.22 -14.69 8.07
N GLU A 221 16.43 -13.93 7.35
CA GLU A 221 15.12 -14.32 6.86
C GLU A 221 15.24 -15.07 5.52
N PRO A 222 14.14 -15.68 5.00
CA PRO A 222 14.17 -16.40 3.74
C PRO A 222 14.74 -15.57 2.59
N PHE A 223 15.73 -16.13 1.90
CA PHE A 223 16.35 -15.52 0.73
C PHE A 223 15.35 -15.34 -0.41
N ALA A 224 14.50 -16.33 -0.63
CA ALA A 224 13.46 -16.29 -1.65
C ALA A 224 12.09 -16.40 -0.99
N THR A 225 11.22 -15.49 -1.34
CA THR A 225 9.80 -15.51 -0.99
C THR A 225 8.98 -15.31 -2.24
N GLY A 226 7.81 -15.92 -2.32
CA GLY A 226 7.02 -15.80 -3.53
C GLY A 226 5.55 -16.09 -3.34
N ARG A 227 4.80 -15.81 -4.40
CA ARG A 227 3.38 -16.10 -4.51
C ARG A 227 3.10 -16.60 -5.92
N VAL A 228 2.30 -17.63 -6.02
CA VAL A 228 1.66 -18.06 -7.27
C VAL A 228 0.15 -18.01 -7.08
N GLY A 229 -0.59 -17.69 -8.13
CA GLY A 229 -2.05 -17.60 -8.02
C GLY A 229 -2.75 -17.74 -9.36
N VAL A 230 -4.01 -18.12 -9.29
CA VAL A 230 -4.93 -18.16 -10.41
C VAL A 230 -6.26 -17.52 -10.00
N GLY A 231 -6.94 -16.88 -10.93
CA GLY A 231 -8.24 -16.27 -10.68
C GLY A 231 -8.95 -15.91 -11.97
N ASN A 232 -10.18 -15.42 -11.86
CA ASN A 232 -11.00 -14.98 -12.98
C ASN A 232 -11.10 -13.44 -13.08
N PHE A 233 -9.97 -12.75 -12.82
CA PHE A 233 -9.89 -11.29 -12.76
C PHE A 233 -9.59 -10.62 -14.11
N GLY A 234 -9.42 -11.40 -15.18
CA GLY A 234 -9.14 -10.88 -16.50
C GLY A 234 -10.36 -10.30 -17.23
N VAL A 235 -10.10 -9.58 -18.33
CA VAL A 235 -11.12 -9.05 -19.23
C VAL A 235 -11.50 -10.05 -20.32
N ARG A 236 -12.76 -10.05 -20.75
CA ARG A 236 -13.29 -10.98 -21.75
C ARG A 236 -12.50 -10.96 -23.06
N SER A 237 -12.01 -9.80 -23.47
CA SER A 237 -11.28 -9.64 -24.73
C SER A 237 -9.87 -10.23 -24.74
N THR A 238 -9.23 -10.42 -23.58
CA THR A 238 -7.86 -10.97 -23.46
C THR A 238 -7.81 -12.29 -22.71
N GLY A 239 -8.91 -12.71 -22.09
CA GLY A 239 -9.05 -13.92 -21.29
C GLY A 239 -9.42 -13.64 -19.85
N VAL A 240 -10.52 -14.23 -19.41
CA VAL A 240 -11.09 -14.04 -18.05
C VAL A 240 -10.20 -14.69 -16.98
N TYR A 241 -9.63 -15.85 -17.29
CA TYR A 241 -8.77 -16.57 -16.35
C TYR A 241 -7.33 -16.09 -16.47
N GLN A 242 -6.76 -15.74 -15.32
CA GLN A 242 -5.38 -15.26 -15.21
C GLN A 242 -4.58 -16.13 -14.25
N ALA A 243 -3.32 -16.39 -14.61
CA ALA A 243 -2.30 -16.93 -13.72
C ALA A 243 -1.30 -15.82 -13.40
N THR A 244 -0.89 -15.75 -12.13
CA THR A 244 0.08 -14.76 -11.65
C THR A 244 1.17 -15.45 -10.86
N ALA A 245 2.41 -14.95 -10.94
CA ALA A 245 3.50 -15.35 -10.08
C ALA A 245 4.34 -14.12 -9.71
N ALA A 246 4.78 -14.08 -8.46
CA ALA A 246 5.71 -13.08 -7.95
C ALA A 246 6.80 -13.79 -7.15
N LEU A 247 8.06 -13.39 -7.37
CA LEU A 247 9.23 -13.88 -6.66
C LEU A 247 10.02 -12.68 -6.15
N SER A 248 10.41 -12.71 -4.89
CA SER A 248 11.34 -11.75 -4.29
C SER A 248 12.59 -12.49 -3.83
N LEU A 249 13.75 -12.05 -4.29
CA LEU A 249 15.05 -12.45 -3.79
C LEU A 249 15.58 -11.38 -2.86
N ASN A 250 15.78 -11.71 -1.59
CA ASN A 250 16.05 -10.80 -0.51
C ASN A 250 17.51 -10.85 -0.07
N ASN A 251 18.12 -9.70 0.14
CA ASN A 251 19.45 -9.56 0.71
C ASN A 251 20.56 -10.29 -0.07
N GLY A 252 20.56 -10.10 -1.39
CA GLY A 252 21.58 -10.70 -2.27
C GLY A 252 22.99 -10.14 -2.04
N LEU A 253 23.09 -8.84 -1.76
CA LEU A 253 24.34 -8.13 -1.49
C LEU A 253 24.66 -7.98 0.01
N GLY A 254 23.83 -8.52 0.90
CA GLY A 254 24.03 -8.42 2.34
C GLY A 254 23.51 -7.13 3.00
N ARG A 255 22.94 -6.19 2.24
CA ARG A 255 22.52 -4.85 2.73
C ARG A 255 21.01 -4.64 2.71
N GLY A 256 20.22 -5.71 2.58
CA GLY A 256 18.77 -5.62 2.48
C GLY A 256 18.31 -5.08 1.12
N ASP A 257 19.04 -5.39 0.07
CA ASP A 257 18.61 -5.22 -1.32
C ASP A 257 17.55 -6.27 -1.68
N GLN A 258 16.76 -5.98 -2.70
CA GLN A 258 15.68 -6.88 -3.12
C GLN A 258 15.52 -6.84 -4.64
N LEU A 259 15.54 -8.03 -5.26
CA LEU A 259 15.12 -8.25 -6.63
C LEU A 259 13.71 -8.84 -6.64
N GLN A 260 12.80 -8.20 -7.37
CA GLN A 260 11.43 -8.69 -7.55
C GLN A 260 11.19 -9.02 -9.02
N VAL A 261 10.57 -10.17 -9.27
CA VAL A 261 10.12 -10.59 -10.59
C VAL A 261 8.63 -10.88 -10.49
N GLN A 262 7.84 -10.34 -11.41
CA GLN A 262 6.41 -10.56 -11.49
C GLN A 262 6.03 -10.98 -12.91
N ILE A 263 5.16 -11.96 -13.03
CA ILE A 263 4.57 -12.40 -14.29
C ILE A 263 3.05 -12.56 -14.12
N ALA A 264 2.33 -12.22 -15.16
CA ALA A 264 0.91 -12.51 -15.27
C ALA A 264 0.60 -12.95 -16.69
N GLY A 265 -0.32 -13.89 -16.84
CA GLY A 265 -0.73 -14.40 -18.15
C GLY A 265 -2.21 -14.73 -18.17
N ALA A 266 -2.84 -14.46 -19.31
CA ALA A 266 -4.19 -14.89 -19.67
C ALA A 266 -4.16 -15.49 -21.08
N GLU A 267 -5.31 -15.88 -21.63
CA GLU A 267 -5.38 -16.55 -22.95
C GLU A 267 -4.67 -15.75 -24.06
N ARG A 268 -4.80 -14.43 -24.05
CA ARG A 268 -4.29 -13.50 -25.08
C ARG A 268 -3.53 -12.31 -24.48
N LEU A 269 -2.94 -12.48 -23.32
CA LEU A 269 -2.21 -11.44 -22.62
C LEU A 269 -1.02 -12.05 -21.88
N GLY A 270 0.14 -11.41 -22.02
CA GLY A 270 1.34 -11.71 -21.25
C GLY A 270 1.93 -10.43 -20.65
N TYR A 271 2.28 -10.49 -19.38
CA TYR A 271 2.91 -9.39 -18.63
C TYR A 271 4.11 -9.90 -17.86
N GLY A 272 5.18 -9.12 -17.85
CA GLY A 272 6.37 -9.35 -17.04
C GLY A 272 6.90 -8.06 -16.47
N ALA A 273 7.38 -8.11 -15.23
CA ALA A 273 8.06 -6.98 -14.59
C ALA A 273 9.23 -7.46 -13.75
N VAL A 274 10.29 -6.65 -13.73
CA VAL A 274 11.47 -6.83 -12.88
C VAL A 274 11.74 -5.51 -12.18
N ALA A 275 11.97 -5.56 -10.87
CA ALA A 275 12.34 -4.42 -10.07
C ALA A 275 13.51 -4.77 -9.16
N TYR A 276 14.46 -3.86 -9.00
CA TYR A 276 15.55 -3.98 -8.05
C TYR A 276 15.60 -2.75 -7.17
N SER A 277 15.75 -2.96 -5.87
CA SER A 277 15.84 -1.87 -4.91
C SER A 277 16.91 -2.15 -3.87
N LEU A 278 17.57 -1.08 -3.40
CA LEU A 278 18.62 -1.13 -2.40
C LEU A 278 18.56 0.08 -1.46
N PRO A 279 18.97 -0.08 -0.18
CA PRO A 279 19.12 1.05 0.73
C PRO A 279 20.32 1.92 0.32
N LEU A 280 20.18 3.23 0.49
CA LEU A 280 21.24 4.22 0.27
C LEU A 280 21.65 4.83 1.61
N GLY A 281 22.81 4.44 2.13
CA GLY A 281 23.26 4.84 3.47
C GLY A 281 22.42 4.25 4.59
N ALA A 282 22.60 4.77 5.80
CA ALA A 282 22.10 4.18 7.03
C ALA A 282 20.78 4.80 7.57
N ASP A 283 20.35 5.97 7.06
CA ASP A 283 19.20 6.71 7.64
C ASP A 283 17.84 6.38 6.99
N GLY A 284 17.78 5.28 6.20
CA GLY A 284 16.52 4.76 5.66
C GLY A 284 16.18 5.18 4.23
N TRP A 285 17.07 5.87 3.52
CA TRP A 285 16.91 6.09 2.07
C TRP A 285 16.90 4.77 1.32
N ARG A 286 16.04 4.65 0.32
CA ARG A 286 15.98 3.49 -0.57
C ARG A 286 15.78 3.94 -2.01
N ALA A 287 16.60 3.45 -2.93
CA ALA A 287 16.43 3.64 -4.38
C ALA A 287 15.94 2.36 -5.04
N GLY A 288 15.16 2.52 -6.10
CA GLY A 288 14.66 1.42 -6.92
C GLY A 288 14.70 1.76 -8.40
N ILE A 289 14.86 0.72 -9.23
CA ILE A 289 14.66 0.75 -10.67
C ILE A 289 13.71 -0.37 -11.06
N HIS A 290 12.90 -0.16 -12.09
CA HIS A 290 11.99 -1.18 -12.57
C HIS A 290 11.78 -1.11 -14.07
N VAL A 291 11.48 -2.26 -14.66
CA VAL A 291 11.06 -2.40 -16.05
C VAL A 291 9.85 -3.34 -16.10
N SER A 292 8.88 -3.03 -16.93
CA SER A 292 7.76 -3.93 -17.20
C SER A 292 7.43 -3.94 -18.67
N THR A 293 6.94 -5.08 -19.16
CA THR A 293 6.45 -5.26 -20.52
C THR A 293 5.11 -5.98 -20.50
N LEU A 294 4.27 -5.63 -21.45
CA LEU A 294 2.96 -6.22 -21.72
C LEU A 294 2.86 -6.50 -23.21
N GLY A 295 2.32 -7.66 -23.58
CA GLY A 295 1.85 -7.95 -24.93
C GLY A 295 0.44 -8.50 -24.87
N TYR A 296 -0.42 -8.10 -25.82
CA TYR A 296 -1.79 -8.58 -25.88
C TYR A 296 -2.31 -8.72 -27.31
N ARG A 297 -3.36 -9.52 -27.48
CA ARG A 297 -4.21 -9.59 -28.66
C ARG A 297 -5.67 -9.61 -28.23
N LEU A 298 -6.54 -8.85 -28.90
CA LEU A 298 -7.96 -8.85 -28.59
C LEU A 298 -8.66 -10.05 -29.26
N GLY A 299 -9.62 -10.59 -28.53
CA GLY A 299 -10.53 -11.65 -28.97
C GLY A 299 -11.96 -11.32 -28.62
N GLY A 300 -12.83 -12.35 -28.54
CA GLY A 300 -14.25 -12.14 -28.27
C GLY A 300 -14.91 -11.23 -29.29
N ASP A 301 -15.64 -10.24 -28.81
CA ASP A 301 -16.39 -9.26 -29.64
C ASP A 301 -15.46 -8.36 -30.48
N PHE A 302 -14.17 -8.29 -30.16
CA PHE A 302 -13.16 -7.51 -30.90
C PHE A 302 -12.30 -8.34 -31.87
N LYS A 303 -12.62 -9.63 -32.08
CA LYS A 303 -11.81 -10.52 -32.88
C LYS A 303 -11.63 -10.03 -34.32
N ASP A 304 -12.70 -9.44 -34.91
CA ASP A 304 -12.69 -8.97 -36.30
C ASP A 304 -11.83 -7.70 -36.51
N LEU A 305 -11.46 -7.02 -35.42
CA LEU A 305 -10.54 -5.88 -35.46
C LEU A 305 -9.08 -6.33 -35.61
N ASP A 306 -8.77 -7.63 -35.40
CA ASP A 306 -7.42 -8.18 -35.38
C ASP A 306 -6.44 -7.23 -34.64
N SER A 307 -6.87 -6.78 -33.46
CA SER A 307 -6.12 -5.77 -32.68
C SER A 307 -5.14 -6.46 -31.75
N ASP A 308 -3.91 -5.99 -31.79
CA ASP A 308 -2.83 -6.39 -30.90
C ASP A 308 -2.04 -5.17 -30.42
N GLY A 309 -1.26 -5.34 -29.38
CA GLY A 309 -0.41 -4.25 -28.89
C GLY A 309 0.59 -4.67 -27.85
N ALA A 310 1.46 -3.73 -27.53
CA ALA A 310 2.48 -3.89 -26.52
C ALA A 310 2.69 -2.59 -25.73
N ALA A 311 3.07 -2.75 -24.47
CA ALA A 311 3.51 -1.64 -23.63
C ALA A 311 4.83 -1.98 -22.96
N THR A 312 5.73 -1.01 -22.84
CA THR A 312 6.96 -1.14 -22.07
C THR A 312 7.12 0.08 -21.20
N THR A 313 7.43 -0.12 -19.92
CA THR A 313 7.73 0.98 -18.99
C THR A 313 9.07 0.72 -18.34
N LEU A 314 9.89 1.76 -18.28
CA LEU A 314 11.14 1.82 -17.51
C LEU A 314 11.01 2.96 -16.50
N GLY A 315 11.37 2.71 -15.26
CA GLY A 315 11.29 3.75 -14.23
C GLY A 315 12.28 3.57 -13.10
N GLY A 316 12.30 4.56 -12.23
CA GLY A 316 13.07 4.53 -11.00
C GLY A 316 12.40 5.36 -9.91
N ASP A 317 12.74 5.05 -8.68
CA ASP A 317 12.21 5.77 -7.53
C ASP A 317 13.21 5.91 -6.38
N LEU A 318 12.95 6.89 -5.56
CA LEU A 318 13.65 7.17 -4.33
C LEU A 318 12.63 7.33 -3.20
N SER A 319 12.86 6.71 -2.06
CA SER A 319 11.97 6.83 -0.91
C SER A 319 12.75 7.07 0.38
N TYR A 320 12.08 7.78 1.31
CA TYR A 320 12.63 8.09 2.62
C TYR A 320 11.52 8.07 3.70
N PRO A 321 11.73 7.39 4.84
CA PRO A 321 10.81 7.41 5.97
C PRO A 321 10.98 8.70 6.77
N LEU A 322 10.08 9.67 6.58
CA LEU A 322 10.01 10.91 7.37
C LEU A 322 9.78 10.61 8.84
N VAL A 323 8.86 9.68 9.11
CA VAL A 323 8.57 9.12 10.42
C VAL A 323 8.64 7.61 10.32
N ARG A 324 9.32 6.95 11.27
CA ARG A 324 9.33 5.51 11.43
C ARG A 324 9.26 5.19 12.91
N GLY A 325 8.07 4.96 13.42
CA GLY A 325 7.77 4.52 14.77
C GLY A 325 6.92 3.25 14.76
N ALA A 326 6.72 2.62 15.90
CA ALA A 326 5.94 1.39 16.01
C ALA A 326 4.45 1.61 15.72
N ALA A 327 3.88 2.72 16.19
CA ALA A 327 2.46 3.03 16.00
C ALA A 327 2.16 3.79 14.69
N TRP A 328 3.15 4.50 14.14
CA TRP A 328 2.93 5.36 12.98
C TRP A 328 4.17 5.46 12.08
N THR A 329 3.94 5.32 10.80
CA THR A 329 4.95 5.48 9.75
C THR A 329 4.47 6.47 8.71
N LEU A 330 5.34 7.37 8.27
CA LEU A 330 5.13 8.26 7.14
C LEU A 330 6.37 8.21 6.23
N ARG A 331 6.17 7.89 4.96
CA ARG A 331 7.23 7.80 3.94
C ARG A 331 6.93 8.73 2.78
N VAL A 332 7.93 9.46 2.32
CA VAL A 332 7.90 10.17 1.04
C VAL A 332 8.51 9.29 -0.04
N ARG A 333 7.94 9.32 -1.24
CA ARG A 333 8.48 8.64 -2.43
C ARG A 333 8.42 9.58 -3.62
N ALA A 334 9.53 9.72 -4.34
CA ALA A 334 9.60 10.38 -5.63
C ALA A 334 9.94 9.34 -6.70
N GLY A 335 9.29 9.39 -7.85
CA GLY A 335 9.52 8.44 -8.94
C GLY A 335 9.43 9.10 -10.31
N PHE A 336 10.03 8.46 -11.29
CA PHE A 336 9.93 8.80 -12.71
C PHE A 336 9.70 7.54 -13.53
N ASP A 337 8.78 7.61 -14.51
CA ASP A 337 8.46 6.55 -15.45
C ASP A 337 8.52 7.06 -16.89
N HIS A 338 9.14 6.28 -17.77
CA HIS A 338 9.09 6.39 -19.22
C HIS A 338 8.32 5.22 -19.79
N GLY A 339 7.16 5.47 -20.40
CA GLY A 339 6.28 4.46 -20.99
C GLY A 339 6.15 4.58 -22.50
N ARG A 340 6.18 3.45 -23.21
CA ARG A 340 5.86 3.34 -24.64
C ARG A 340 4.71 2.37 -24.81
N TYR A 341 3.76 2.75 -25.66
CA TYR A 341 2.55 2.00 -25.93
C TYR A 341 2.31 1.96 -27.43
N ASP A 342 2.22 0.78 -27.98
CA ASP A 342 2.04 0.53 -29.39
C ASP A 342 0.80 -0.37 -29.58
N ASP A 343 -0.21 0.13 -30.27
CA ASP A 343 -1.43 -0.61 -30.62
C ASP A 343 -1.56 -0.68 -32.14
N ASN A 344 -1.99 -1.83 -32.64
CA ASN A 344 -2.27 -2.09 -34.05
C ASN A 344 -3.72 -2.54 -34.22
N SER A 345 -4.27 -2.38 -35.41
CA SER A 345 -5.54 -2.96 -35.82
C SER A 345 -5.49 -3.31 -37.30
N LEU A 346 -5.96 -4.49 -37.69
CA LEU A 346 -5.91 -4.99 -39.08
C LEU A 346 -4.49 -4.91 -39.67
N GLY A 347 -3.46 -5.22 -38.85
CA GLY A 347 -2.06 -5.18 -39.27
C GLY A 347 -1.48 -3.78 -39.50
N ARG A 348 -2.18 -2.71 -39.10
CA ARG A 348 -1.75 -1.32 -39.27
C ARG A 348 -1.57 -0.64 -37.89
N PRO A 349 -0.62 0.30 -37.76
CA PRO A 349 -0.51 1.11 -36.55
C PRO A 349 -1.80 1.91 -36.29
N LEU A 350 -2.39 1.71 -35.09
CA LEU A 350 -3.54 2.45 -34.61
C LEU A 350 -3.11 3.57 -33.64
N ARG A 351 -2.18 3.25 -32.74
CA ARG A 351 -1.63 4.20 -31.75
C ARG A 351 -0.14 3.98 -31.55
N ARG A 352 0.59 5.05 -31.31
CA ARG A 352 2.03 5.04 -31.00
C ARG A 352 2.30 6.16 -30.00
N LYS A 353 2.12 5.87 -28.72
CA LYS A 353 2.21 6.88 -27.65
C LYS A 353 3.45 6.69 -26.79
N ARG A 354 3.93 7.78 -26.26
CA ARG A 354 4.96 7.84 -25.23
C ARG A 354 4.46 8.70 -24.07
N ILE A 355 4.69 8.26 -22.86
CA ILE A 355 4.33 8.99 -21.65
C ILE A 355 5.58 9.06 -20.77
N ASP A 356 5.99 10.29 -20.47
CA ASP A 356 7.01 10.61 -19.49
C ASP A 356 6.31 11.22 -18.27
N LYS A 357 6.51 10.67 -17.07
CA LYS A 357 5.85 11.18 -15.87
C LYS A 357 6.70 11.10 -14.62
N GLY A 358 6.60 12.14 -13.80
CA GLY A 358 7.10 12.20 -12.43
C GLY A 358 5.96 12.07 -11.42
N ALA A 359 6.24 11.48 -10.28
CA ALA A 359 5.29 11.36 -9.18
C ALA A 359 5.95 11.67 -7.84
N LEU A 360 5.23 12.36 -6.97
CA LEU A 360 5.60 12.57 -5.58
C LEU A 360 4.46 12.07 -4.69
N GLY A 361 4.79 11.12 -3.81
CA GLY A 361 3.81 10.46 -2.93
C GLY A 361 4.18 10.60 -1.47
N LEU A 362 3.17 10.73 -0.63
CA LEU A 362 3.21 10.52 0.82
C LEU A 362 2.38 9.29 1.12
N MET A 363 2.95 8.32 1.83
CA MET A 363 2.28 7.09 2.19
C MET A 363 2.68 6.65 3.58
N GLY A 364 1.80 5.93 4.24
CA GLY A 364 2.11 5.43 5.56
C GLY A 364 1.03 4.52 6.13
N GLU A 365 1.26 4.20 7.39
CA GLU A 365 0.40 3.33 8.18
C GLU A 365 0.33 3.85 9.62
N ALA A 366 -0.79 3.60 10.27
CA ALA A 366 -1.01 3.95 11.67
C ALA A 366 -1.82 2.86 12.35
N ALA A 367 -1.39 2.49 13.56
CA ALA A 367 -2.13 1.63 14.46
C ALA A 367 -2.59 2.46 15.67
N ASP A 368 -3.80 2.21 16.16
CA ASP A 368 -4.37 2.86 17.33
C ASP A 368 -5.29 1.91 18.11
N ASP A 369 -5.61 2.27 19.36
CA ASP A 369 -6.47 1.48 20.25
C ASP A 369 -7.95 1.94 20.23
N TRP A 370 -8.31 2.90 19.36
CA TRP A 370 -9.66 3.44 19.30
C TRP A 370 -10.67 2.34 18.93
N GLY A 371 -11.79 2.26 19.66
CA GLY A 371 -12.93 1.39 19.38
C GLY A 371 -12.65 -0.13 19.44
N GLY A 372 -11.50 -0.56 19.99
CA GLY A 372 -11.07 -1.96 20.07
C GLY A 372 -9.81 -2.25 19.27
N GLY A 373 -9.19 -1.20 18.74
CA GLY A 373 -7.95 -1.24 17.95
C GLY A 373 -8.18 -1.17 16.46
N GLY A 374 -7.41 -0.34 15.78
CA GLY A 374 -7.49 -0.14 14.34
C GLY A 374 -6.13 -0.06 13.67
N PHE A 375 -6.11 -0.47 12.40
CA PHE A 375 -4.95 -0.32 11.52
C PHE A 375 -5.36 0.43 10.25
N THR A 376 -4.69 1.55 9.99
CA THR A 376 -4.98 2.41 8.84
C THR A 376 -3.78 2.46 7.92
N THR A 377 -4.00 2.27 6.62
CA THR A 377 -3.02 2.59 5.57
C THR A 377 -3.53 3.75 4.74
N TYR A 378 -2.64 4.63 4.30
CA TYR A 378 -2.99 5.79 3.50
C TYR A 378 -1.89 6.14 2.50
N ALA A 379 -2.29 6.69 1.35
CA ALA A 379 -1.40 7.23 0.35
C ALA A 379 -2.03 8.43 -0.36
N VAL A 380 -1.22 9.43 -0.65
CA VAL A 380 -1.56 10.56 -1.51
C VAL A 380 -0.42 10.73 -2.50
N THR A 381 -0.74 10.74 -3.79
CA THR A 381 0.26 10.85 -4.86
C THR A 381 -0.14 11.96 -5.83
N ALA A 382 0.76 12.91 -6.04
CA ALA A 382 0.68 13.89 -7.12
C ALA A 382 1.52 13.39 -8.30
N THR A 383 0.96 13.44 -9.50
CA THR A 383 1.62 13.00 -10.73
C THR A 383 1.58 14.13 -11.76
N TRP A 384 2.70 14.38 -12.40
CA TRP A 384 2.85 15.27 -13.55
C TRP A 384 3.49 14.49 -14.69
N GLY A 385 3.00 14.69 -15.91
CA GLY A 385 3.54 13.98 -17.05
C GLY A 385 3.25 14.66 -18.38
N ALA A 386 3.75 14.08 -19.44
CA ALA A 386 3.50 14.50 -20.81
C ALA A 386 3.19 13.29 -21.68
N LEU A 387 2.10 13.37 -22.45
CA LEU A 387 1.71 12.43 -23.49
C LEU A 387 2.21 12.94 -24.85
N ASP A 388 3.04 12.16 -25.52
CA ASP A 388 3.53 12.43 -26.88
C ASP A 388 2.91 11.46 -27.90
N LEU A 389 2.14 11.98 -28.84
CA LEU A 389 1.52 11.28 -29.96
C LEU A 389 2.19 11.60 -31.31
N SER A 390 3.34 12.26 -31.30
CA SER A 390 4.04 12.73 -32.54
C SER A 390 4.48 11.58 -33.46
N ARG A 391 4.62 10.35 -32.93
CA ARG A 391 5.06 9.17 -33.67
C ARG A 391 4.01 8.67 -34.71
N LEU A 392 2.74 9.04 -34.56
CA LEU A 392 1.68 8.72 -35.50
C LEU A 392 0.82 9.98 -35.76
N PRO A 393 0.99 10.69 -36.89
CA PRO A 393 0.29 11.93 -37.16
C PRO A 393 -1.24 11.81 -37.15
N MET A 394 -1.79 10.65 -37.53
CA MET A 394 -3.23 10.39 -37.52
C MET A 394 -3.77 10.34 -36.07
N ASP A 395 -3.08 9.66 -35.17
CA ASP A 395 -3.44 9.55 -33.75
C ASP A 395 -3.42 10.95 -33.10
N LYS A 396 -2.36 11.74 -33.36
CA LYS A 396 -2.27 13.13 -32.92
C LYS A 396 -3.41 14.02 -33.44
N ALA A 397 -3.77 13.87 -34.71
CA ALA A 397 -4.86 14.64 -35.31
C ALA A 397 -6.22 14.26 -34.73
N GLN A 398 -6.43 12.98 -34.44
CA GLN A 398 -7.64 12.46 -33.82
C GLN A 398 -7.78 12.97 -32.38
N ASP A 399 -6.69 12.94 -31.59
CA ASP A 399 -6.65 13.52 -30.25
C ASP A 399 -6.96 15.02 -30.26
N ALA A 400 -6.36 15.78 -31.17
CA ALA A 400 -6.59 17.22 -31.29
C ALA A 400 -8.03 17.60 -31.64
N ALA A 401 -8.73 16.75 -32.41
CA ALA A 401 -10.15 16.91 -32.73
C ALA A 401 -11.08 16.37 -31.62
N GLY A 402 -10.55 15.57 -30.72
CA GLY A 402 -11.25 14.85 -29.67
C GLY A 402 -10.83 15.28 -28.25
N PRO A 403 -10.30 14.34 -27.46
CA PRO A 403 -10.03 14.54 -26.02
C PRO A 403 -8.94 15.58 -25.73
N ARG A 404 -8.02 15.81 -26.66
CA ARG A 404 -6.87 16.74 -26.48
C ARG A 404 -6.05 16.41 -25.25
N ALA A 405 -5.79 15.11 -25.05
CA ALA A 405 -5.00 14.59 -23.97
C ALA A 405 -3.48 14.71 -24.20
N ALA A 406 -3.05 14.95 -25.47
CA ALA A 406 -1.65 15.14 -25.83
C ALA A 406 -1.07 16.39 -25.16
N GLY A 407 0.17 16.28 -24.70
CA GLY A 407 0.87 17.34 -23.97
C GLY A 407 0.94 17.08 -22.48
N GLY A 408 1.05 18.14 -21.70
CA GLY A 408 1.20 18.06 -20.24
C GLY A 408 -0.11 17.67 -19.55
N PHE A 409 -0.01 16.79 -18.54
CA PHE A 409 -1.12 16.45 -17.66
C PHE A 409 -0.69 16.43 -16.20
N SER A 410 -1.66 16.56 -15.30
CA SER A 410 -1.44 16.39 -13.88
C SER A 410 -2.67 15.80 -13.19
N LYS A 411 -2.43 15.05 -12.12
CA LYS A 411 -3.48 14.42 -11.32
C LYS A 411 -3.05 14.18 -9.88
N PHE A 412 -4.03 14.07 -8.98
CA PHE A 412 -3.88 13.55 -7.63
C PHE A 412 -4.57 12.20 -7.48
N VAL A 413 -3.95 11.29 -6.73
CA VAL A 413 -4.53 10.02 -6.32
C VAL A 413 -4.51 9.95 -4.80
N VAL A 414 -5.61 9.53 -4.21
CA VAL A 414 -5.75 9.30 -2.76
C VAL A 414 -6.23 7.87 -2.55
N GLU A 415 -5.58 7.16 -1.66
CA GLU A 415 -5.96 5.80 -1.26
C GLU A 415 -5.95 5.72 0.26
N GLY A 416 -6.91 5.01 0.82
CA GLY A 416 -7.00 4.78 2.26
C GLY A 416 -7.72 3.47 2.54
N ARG A 417 -7.26 2.77 3.57
CA ARG A 417 -7.93 1.59 4.12
C ARG A 417 -7.81 1.61 5.63
N ARG A 418 -8.89 1.28 6.32
CA ARG A 418 -8.91 1.06 7.75
C ARG A 418 -9.54 -0.28 8.07
N ASP A 419 -8.83 -1.08 8.84
CA ASP A 419 -9.31 -2.31 9.46
C ASP A 419 -9.55 -2.01 10.95
N GLN A 420 -10.80 -2.05 11.39
CA GLN A 420 -11.25 -1.69 12.73
C GLN A 420 -11.84 -2.89 13.44
N ARG A 421 -11.25 -3.32 14.56
CA ARG A 421 -11.88 -4.27 15.47
C ARG A 421 -13.00 -3.57 16.25
N LEU A 422 -14.05 -4.29 16.56
CA LEU A 422 -15.17 -3.73 17.30
C LEU A 422 -15.06 -4.12 18.78
N ALA A 423 -14.93 -3.15 19.68
CA ALA A 423 -14.74 -3.39 21.12
C ALA A 423 -15.85 -4.25 21.76
N ARG A 424 -17.08 -4.17 21.25
CA ARG A 424 -18.25 -4.94 21.73
C ARG A 424 -18.45 -6.27 21.01
N ALA A 425 -17.74 -6.52 19.93
CA ALA A 425 -17.79 -7.74 19.12
C ALA A 425 -16.38 -7.99 18.55
N PRO A 426 -15.43 -8.45 19.40
CA PRO A 426 -14.01 -8.53 19.05
C PRO A 426 -13.71 -9.49 17.90
N ASP A 427 -14.61 -10.45 17.63
CA ASP A 427 -14.51 -11.36 16.50
C ASP A 427 -14.93 -10.72 15.17
N LEU A 428 -15.57 -9.55 15.22
CA LEU A 428 -15.96 -8.81 14.03
C LEU A 428 -14.96 -7.70 13.73
N MET A 429 -14.62 -7.59 12.45
CA MET A 429 -13.77 -6.52 11.91
C MET A 429 -14.56 -5.73 10.85
N LEU A 430 -14.57 -4.42 11.00
CA LEU A 430 -15.08 -3.50 9.98
C LEU A 430 -13.90 -3.02 9.13
N ARG A 431 -14.00 -3.21 7.81
CA ARG A 431 -13.03 -2.70 6.84
C ARG A 431 -13.64 -1.60 5.99
N GLY A 432 -13.06 -0.42 6.06
CA GLY A 432 -13.37 0.68 5.16
C GLY A 432 -12.24 0.90 4.16
N ARG A 433 -12.58 1.11 2.89
CA ARG A 433 -11.62 1.47 1.84
C ARG A 433 -12.15 2.67 1.06
N ILE A 434 -11.25 3.57 0.69
CA ILE A 434 -11.49 4.68 -0.21
C ILE A 434 -10.36 4.76 -1.22
N ALA A 435 -10.69 5.02 -2.48
CA ALA A 435 -9.73 5.35 -3.52
C ALA A 435 -10.31 6.46 -4.39
N GLY A 436 -9.50 7.43 -4.78
CA GLY A 436 -9.95 8.53 -5.61
C GLY A 436 -8.85 9.10 -6.48
N GLN A 437 -9.24 9.60 -7.64
CA GLN A 437 -8.39 10.33 -8.57
C GLN A 437 -9.05 11.63 -8.99
N TRP A 438 -8.25 12.69 -9.03
CA TRP A 438 -8.64 13.99 -9.55
C TRP A 438 -7.65 14.41 -10.63
N ALA A 439 -8.12 14.56 -11.87
CA ALA A 439 -7.34 15.03 -13.00
C ALA A 439 -7.65 16.51 -13.31
N PHE A 440 -6.62 17.25 -13.72
CA PHE A 440 -6.73 18.68 -14.09
C PHE A 440 -6.89 18.91 -15.59
N GLY A 441 -7.06 17.85 -16.36
CA GLY A 441 -7.31 17.83 -17.79
C GLY A 441 -7.64 16.42 -18.23
N ASN A 442 -7.93 16.24 -19.52
CA ASN A 442 -8.20 14.92 -20.08
C ASN A 442 -6.94 14.05 -20.05
N LEU A 443 -7.11 12.78 -19.70
CA LEU A 443 -6.04 11.82 -19.54
C LEU A 443 -6.05 10.75 -20.63
N ASP A 444 -4.88 10.24 -20.94
CA ASP A 444 -4.75 8.99 -21.70
C ASP A 444 -5.33 7.81 -20.92
N SER A 445 -5.79 6.78 -21.62
CA SER A 445 -6.36 5.55 -21.04
C SER A 445 -5.47 4.87 -19.99
N SER A 446 -4.14 4.99 -20.11
CA SER A 446 -3.17 4.46 -19.17
C SER A 446 -3.13 5.20 -17.82
N GLU A 447 -3.68 6.41 -17.78
CA GLU A 447 -3.65 7.29 -16.60
C GLU A 447 -5.05 7.53 -15.99
N GLN A 448 -6.11 6.97 -16.60
CA GLN A 448 -7.48 7.09 -16.12
C GLN A 448 -7.73 6.26 -14.85
N PHE A 449 -8.78 6.61 -14.12
CA PHE A 449 -9.34 5.86 -13.00
C PHE A 449 -10.45 4.93 -13.50
N SER A 450 -10.66 3.77 -12.87
CA SER A 450 -11.77 2.87 -13.19
C SER A 450 -12.49 2.41 -11.93
N LEU A 451 -13.80 2.22 -12.01
CA LEU A 451 -14.62 1.80 -10.87
C LEU A 451 -14.78 0.29 -10.78
N GLY A 452 -14.96 -0.41 -11.88
CA GLY A 452 -15.30 -1.84 -11.86
C GLY A 452 -14.08 -2.75 -11.60
N GLY A 453 -14.37 -3.96 -11.19
CA GLY A 453 -13.39 -5.02 -10.94
C GLY A 453 -13.38 -5.55 -9.51
N PRO A 454 -12.58 -6.59 -9.21
CA PRO A 454 -12.53 -7.22 -7.90
C PRO A 454 -12.03 -6.27 -6.80
N ASP A 455 -11.21 -5.28 -7.15
CA ASP A 455 -10.72 -4.22 -6.27
C ASP A 455 -11.53 -2.91 -6.38
N GLY A 456 -12.60 -2.92 -7.13
CA GLY A 456 -13.49 -1.79 -7.40
C GLY A 456 -14.90 -2.01 -6.87
N VAL A 457 -15.91 -1.55 -7.63
CA VAL A 457 -17.31 -1.94 -7.44
C VAL A 457 -17.47 -3.35 -8.01
N ARG A 458 -17.41 -4.34 -7.14
CA ARG A 458 -17.26 -5.78 -7.47
C ARG A 458 -18.40 -6.37 -8.30
N ALA A 459 -19.53 -5.68 -8.36
CA ALA A 459 -20.67 -6.08 -9.20
C ALA A 459 -20.44 -5.83 -10.71
N TYR A 460 -19.35 -5.17 -11.09
CA TYR A 460 -19.07 -4.79 -12.48
C TYR A 460 -17.73 -5.36 -12.96
N PRO A 461 -17.57 -5.54 -14.28
CA PRO A 461 -16.33 -6.08 -14.84
C PRO A 461 -15.13 -5.15 -14.62
N VAL A 462 -13.96 -5.71 -14.80
CA VAL A 462 -12.70 -4.97 -14.74
C VAL A 462 -12.70 -3.85 -15.80
N ASN A 463 -12.17 -2.69 -15.44
CA ASN A 463 -12.14 -1.46 -16.26
C ASN A 463 -13.51 -0.84 -16.55
N GLU A 464 -14.62 -1.32 -15.99
CA GLU A 464 -15.91 -0.65 -16.10
C GLU A 464 -15.84 0.77 -15.53
N ALA A 465 -16.51 1.71 -16.19
CA ALA A 465 -16.56 3.11 -15.76
C ALA A 465 -15.16 3.74 -15.61
N ALA A 466 -14.35 3.66 -16.68
CA ALA A 466 -13.08 4.38 -16.74
C ALA A 466 -13.29 5.87 -17.02
N GLY A 467 -12.47 6.73 -16.40
CA GLY A 467 -12.53 8.18 -16.57
C GLY A 467 -11.35 8.92 -15.98
N ASP A 468 -11.29 10.20 -16.23
CA ASP A 468 -10.18 11.05 -15.80
C ASP A 468 -10.18 11.28 -14.29
N SER A 469 -11.39 11.38 -13.70
CA SER A 469 -11.56 11.57 -12.26
C SER A 469 -12.61 10.61 -11.72
N GLY A 470 -12.46 10.21 -10.46
CA GLY A 470 -13.44 9.36 -9.80
C GLY A 470 -13.13 9.14 -8.33
N ILE A 471 -14.09 8.58 -7.62
CA ILE A 471 -13.98 8.14 -6.24
C ILE A 471 -14.68 6.80 -6.07
N LEU A 472 -14.08 5.93 -5.29
CA LEU A 472 -14.56 4.60 -4.92
C LEU A 472 -14.55 4.50 -3.40
N GLY A 473 -15.61 3.98 -2.80
CA GLY A 473 -15.70 3.58 -1.40
C GLY A 473 -16.19 2.15 -1.28
N SER A 474 -15.65 1.42 -0.31
CA SER A 474 -16.10 0.08 0.06
C SER A 474 -16.18 -0.03 1.57
N LEU A 475 -17.22 -0.68 2.06
CA LEU A 475 -17.39 -1.00 3.46
C LEU A 475 -17.69 -2.49 3.59
N GLU A 476 -16.93 -3.18 4.44
CA GLU A 476 -17.02 -4.62 4.65
C GLU A 476 -17.14 -4.93 6.15
N VAL A 477 -17.94 -5.93 6.49
CA VAL A 477 -18.00 -6.54 7.82
C VAL A 477 -17.49 -7.96 7.69
N HIS A 478 -16.43 -8.28 8.40
CA HIS A 478 -15.76 -9.57 8.43
C HIS A 478 -16.02 -10.29 9.75
N GLY A 479 -16.11 -11.61 9.71
CA GLY A 479 -16.17 -12.45 10.90
C GLY A 479 -15.85 -13.90 10.59
N PRO A 480 -15.34 -14.65 11.59
CA PRO A 480 -15.02 -16.07 11.43
C PRO A 480 -16.27 -16.90 11.18
N ILE A 481 -16.18 -17.84 10.24
CA ILE A 481 -17.24 -18.82 10.00
C ILE A 481 -16.85 -20.10 10.73
N ALA A 482 -17.55 -20.37 11.85
CA ALA A 482 -17.51 -21.61 12.63
C ALA A 482 -16.13 -22.34 12.59
N GLU A 483 -15.22 -21.98 13.48
CA GLU A 483 -13.89 -22.61 13.62
C GLU A 483 -13.94 -24.14 13.70
N ALA A 484 -15.07 -24.70 14.17
CA ALA A 484 -15.30 -26.14 14.23
C ALA A 484 -15.37 -26.82 12.84
N TRP A 485 -15.62 -26.08 11.76
CA TRP A 485 -15.78 -26.63 10.41
C TRP A 485 -14.54 -26.42 9.54
N ALA A 486 -13.92 -25.22 9.62
CA ALA A 486 -12.72 -24.92 8.86
C ALA A 486 -11.94 -23.79 9.55
N ALA A 487 -10.83 -24.13 10.19
CA ALA A 487 -9.93 -23.14 10.76
C ALA A 487 -9.42 -22.18 9.66
N GLY A 488 -9.45 -20.88 9.94
CA GLY A 488 -9.00 -19.85 9.00
C GLY A 488 -9.99 -19.49 7.90
N LEU A 489 -11.28 -19.93 8.00
CA LEU A 489 -12.35 -19.51 7.11
C LEU A 489 -13.03 -18.25 7.67
N ASP A 490 -12.98 -17.18 6.90
CA ASP A 490 -13.60 -15.89 7.20
C ASP A 490 -14.71 -15.59 6.20
N GLY A 491 -15.84 -15.09 6.68
CA GLY A 491 -16.94 -14.62 5.87
C GLY A 491 -17.06 -13.12 5.94
N PHE A 492 -17.48 -12.47 4.85
CA PHE A 492 -17.72 -11.05 4.86
C PHE A 492 -18.90 -10.65 3.97
N ALA A 493 -19.59 -9.60 4.39
CA ALA A 493 -20.58 -8.90 3.59
C ALA A 493 -20.06 -7.49 3.30
N PHE A 494 -20.46 -6.94 2.13
CA PHE A 494 -19.94 -5.65 1.70
C PHE A 494 -20.94 -4.83 0.90
N VAL A 495 -20.65 -3.53 0.86
CA VAL A 495 -21.25 -2.58 -0.08
C VAL A 495 -20.14 -1.77 -0.74
N ASP A 496 -20.26 -1.58 -2.05
CA ASP A 496 -19.35 -0.79 -2.88
C ASP A 496 -20.11 0.35 -3.53
N ALA A 497 -19.49 1.51 -3.60
CA ALA A 497 -20.04 2.69 -4.26
C ALA A 497 -18.93 3.44 -5.00
N GLY A 498 -19.20 3.90 -6.22
CA GLY A 498 -18.26 4.70 -6.99
C GLY A 498 -18.93 5.76 -7.83
N LEU A 499 -18.23 6.86 -8.04
CA LEU A 499 -18.57 7.94 -8.95
C LEU A 499 -17.41 8.16 -9.90
N VAL A 500 -17.70 8.27 -11.19
CA VAL A 500 -16.71 8.58 -12.23
C VAL A 500 -17.12 9.83 -13.01
N ARG A 501 -16.12 10.61 -13.40
CA ARG A 501 -16.19 11.63 -14.45
C ARG A 501 -15.32 11.18 -15.61
N GLN A 502 -15.94 10.86 -16.76
CA GLN A 502 -15.25 10.25 -17.90
C GLN A 502 -14.19 11.19 -18.47
N HIS A 503 -14.57 12.46 -18.68
CA HIS A 503 -13.69 13.50 -19.23
C HIS A 503 -13.66 14.72 -18.31
N ALA A 504 -12.47 15.20 -17.99
CA ALA A 504 -12.29 16.46 -17.27
C ALA A 504 -12.87 17.62 -18.08
N ASP A 505 -12.59 17.62 -19.40
CA ASP A 505 -13.11 18.59 -20.37
C ASP A 505 -13.79 17.85 -21.51
N THR A 506 -15.08 18.14 -21.75
CA THR A 506 -15.82 17.60 -22.89
C THR A 506 -15.59 18.45 -24.14
N TRP A 507 -15.72 17.84 -25.30
CA TRP A 507 -15.61 18.52 -26.60
C TRP A 507 -16.88 18.35 -27.43
N LYS A 508 -16.97 19.06 -28.55
CA LYS A 508 -18.15 18.98 -29.44
C LYS A 508 -18.37 17.53 -29.87
N ALA A 509 -19.58 17.02 -29.66
CA ALA A 509 -19.99 15.66 -29.99
C ALA A 509 -19.20 14.54 -29.28
N TRP A 510 -18.62 14.79 -28.09
CA TRP A 510 -17.89 13.77 -27.31
C TRP A 510 -18.74 12.53 -27.00
N ASN A 511 -20.05 12.69 -26.87
CA ASN A 511 -21.01 11.60 -26.65
C ASN A 511 -21.96 11.38 -27.84
N ALA A 512 -21.57 11.79 -29.07
CA ALA A 512 -22.41 11.63 -30.25
C ALA A 512 -22.74 10.15 -30.50
N GLY A 513 -24.03 9.84 -30.61
CA GLY A 513 -24.52 8.48 -30.76
C GLY A 513 -24.71 7.71 -29.42
N SER A 514 -24.45 8.33 -28.29
CA SER A 514 -24.73 7.74 -26.98
C SER A 514 -25.44 8.75 -26.07
N ASN A 515 -26.30 8.26 -25.15
CA ASN A 515 -26.90 9.08 -24.09
C ASN A 515 -26.11 9.03 -22.78
N ARG A 516 -24.84 8.66 -22.82
CA ARG A 516 -24.03 8.53 -21.62
C ARG A 516 -23.78 9.90 -20.98
N PRO A 517 -24.04 10.07 -19.68
CA PRO A 517 -23.64 11.27 -18.96
C PRO A 517 -22.13 11.28 -18.74
N ASN A 518 -21.50 12.46 -18.72
CA ASN A 518 -20.07 12.57 -18.41
C ASN A 518 -19.73 12.13 -16.97
N SER A 519 -20.70 12.18 -16.06
CA SER A 519 -20.53 11.69 -14.69
C SER A 519 -21.68 10.77 -14.33
N TYR A 520 -21.35 9.62 -13.73
CA TYR A 520 -22.32 8.64 -13.24
C TYR A 520 -21.74 7.78 -12.12
N SER A 521 -22.62 7.10 -11.40
CA SER A 521 -22.27 6.27 -10.25
C SER A 521 -22.55 4.80 -10.54
N LEU A 522 -21.76 3.94 -9.91
CA LEU A 522 -21.99 2.50 -9.83
C LEU A 522 -22.11 2.10 -8.36
N PHE A 523 -23.02 1.17 -8.07
CA PHE A 523 -23.22 0.63 -6.73
C PHE A 523 -23.32 -0.89 -6.80
N GLY A 524 -22.82 -1.57 -5.78
CA GLY A 524 -22.89 -3.00 -5.66
C GLY A 524 -22.90 -3.44 -4.20
N ALA A 525 -23.47 -4.61 -3.95
CA ALA A 525 -23.39 -5.26 -2.66
C ALA A 525 -23.20 -6.76 -2.85
N GLY A 526 -22.69 -7.42 -1.84
CA GLY A 526 -22.46 -8.85 -1.93
C GLY A 526 -21.88 -9.44 -0.66
N PHE A 527 -21.44 -10.67 -0.81
CA PHE A 527 -20.76 -11.41 0.25
C PHE A 527 -19.59 -12.20 -0.32
N GLY A 528 -18.68 -12.57 0.55
CA GLY A 528 -17.52 -13.37 0.18
C GLY A 528 -17.06 -14.29 1.29
N LEU A 529 -16.21 -15.22 0.88
CA LEU A 529 -15.50 -16.16 1.73
C LEU A 529 -14.01 -16.01 1.47
N ALA A 530 -13.23 -15.93 2.52
CA ALA A 530 -11.78 -15.94 2.48
C ALA A 530 -11.25 -17.08 3.37
N TRP A 531 -10.55 -18.02 2.78
CA TRP A 531 -10.01 -19.16 3.51
C TRP A 531 -8.49 -19.18 3.39
N THR A 532 -7.83 -19.12 4.54
CA THR A 532 -6.37 -19.25 4.64
C THR A 532 -6.04 -20.58 5.27
N LEU A 533 -5.46 -21.49 4.49
CA LEU A 533 -5.04 -22.80 4.93
C LEU A 533 -3.71 -22.74 5.69
N PRO A 534 -3.38 -23.75 6.53
CA PRO A 534 -2.14 -23.79 7.30
C PRO A 534 -0.86 -23.78 6.43
N ASP A 535 -0.95 -24.28 5.19
CA ASP A 535 0.17 -24.31 4.23
C ASP A 535 0.34 -22.97 3.47
N ARG A 536 -0.31 -21.88 3.94
CA ARG A 536 -0.31 -20.55 3.34
C ARG A 536 -1.00 -20.47 1.97
N THR A 537 -1.86 -21.45 1.65
CA THR A 537 -2.76 -21.33 0.50
C THR A 537 -3.97 -20.48 0.90
N SER A 538 -4.30 -19.47 0.09
CA SER A 538 -5.47 -18.62 0.27
C SER A 538 -6.46 -18.86 -0.86
N VAL A 539 -7.73 -19.04 -0.52
CA VAL A 539 -8.85 -19.14 -1.46
C VAL A 539 -9.81 -17.99 -1.15
N SER A 540 -10.20 -17.26 -2.17
CA SER A 540 -11.20 -16.19 -2.03
C SER A 540 -12.31 -16.41 -3.04
N PHE A 541 -13.56 -16.36 -2.56
CA PHE A 541 -14.76 -16.42 -3.39
C PHE A 541 -15.67 -15.26 -3.03
N VAL A 542 -16.13 -14.49 -4.01
CA VAL A 542 -16.97 -13.32 -3.83
C VAL A 542 -18.12 -13.36 -4.82
N VAL A 543 -19.32 -13.07 -4.35
CA VAL A 543 -20.50 -12.83 -5.19
C VAL A 543 -20.99 -11.41 -4.96
N ALA A 544 -21.16 -10.65 -6.04
CA ALA A 544 -21.59 -9.26 -6.01
C ALA A 544 -22.76 -9.02 -6.96
N CYS A 545 -23.77 -8.32 -6.47
CA CYS A 545 -24.95 -7.92 -7.22
C CYS A 545 -24.91 -6.40 -7.46
N PRO A 546 -25.21 -5.94 -8.68
CA PRO A 546 -25.35 -4.50 -8.96
C PRO A 546 -26.60 -3.94 -8.26
N ILE A 547 -26.50 -2.70 -7.80
CA ILE A 547 -27.61 -1.94 -7.24
C ILE A 547 -27.92 -0.77 -8.18
N GLY A 548 -29.13 -0.75 -8.74
CA GLY A 548 -29.54 0.23 -9.71
C GLY A 548 -29.04 -0.09 -11.14
N SER A 549 -28.96 0.92 -12.00
CA SER A 549 -28.60 0.77 -13.41
C SER A 549 -27.22 1.36 -13.71
N ASN A 550 -26.49 0.75 -14.63
CA ASN A 550 -25.26 1.30 -15.18
C ASN A 550 -25.57 2.35 -16.25
N ARG A 551 -25.53 3.62 -15.87
CA ARG A 551 -25.79 4.75 -16.80
C ARG A 551 -24.66 4.98 -17.80
N GLY A 552 -23.50 4.34 -17.59
CA GLY A 552 -22.37 4.36 -18.52
C GLY A 552 -22.43 3.27 -19.60
N ALA A 553 -23.39 2.35 -19.51
CA ALA A 553 -23.56 1.29 -20.49
C ALA A 553 -24.11 1.81 -21.84
N ASP A 554 -23.65 1.22 -22.93
CA ASP A 554 -24.13 1.55 -24.28
C ASP A 554 -25.50 0.95 -24.57
N GLN A 555 -25.78 -0.20 -23.99
CA GLN A 555 -27.06 -0.90 -24.11
C GLN A 555 -27.65 -1.12 -22.72
N PRO A 556 -28.98 -1.06 -22.59
CA PRO A 556 -29.65 -1.43 -21.34
C PRO A 556 -29.21 -2.82 -20.89
N ASN A 557 -28.89 -2.96 -19.59
CA ASN A 557 -28.45 -4.19 -18.97
C ASN A 557 -27.15 -4.82 -19.51
N HIS A 558 -26.31 -4.07 -20.26
CA HIS A 558 -24.98 -4.51 -20.66
C HIS A 558 -23.91 -3.66 -19.97
N ASN A 559 -22.75 -4.26 -19.78
CA ASN A 559 -21.53 -3.59 -19.32
C ASN A 559 -20.64 -3.22 -20.51
N GLN A 560 -19.63 -2.39 -20.29
CA GLN A 560 -18.70 -1.97 -21.36
C GLN A 560 -17.89 -3.13 -21.97
N ASP A 561 -17.78 -4.27 -21.27
CA ASP A 561 -17.16 -5.50 -21.79
C ASP A 561 -18.09 -6.35 -22.66
N GLY A 562 -19.31 -5.88 -22.98
CA GLY A 562 -20.34 -6.61 -23.71
C GLY A 562 -21.07 -7.68 -22.88
N GLY A 563 -20.69 -7.86 -21.63
CA GLY A 563 -21.36 -8.78 -20.72
C GLY A 563 -22.68 -8.23 -20.20
N VAL A 564 -23.60 -9.13 -19.83
CA VAL A 564 -24.86 -8.75 -19.19
C VAL A 564 -24.61 -8.24 -17.78
N THR A 565 -25.42 -7.29 -17.32
CA THR A 565 -25.39 -6.79 -15.93
C THR A 565 -26.11 -7.78 -15.01
N ASP A 566 -25.43 -8.86 -14.67
CA ASP A 566 -25.90 -9.95 -13.79
C ASP A 566 -25.02 -10.00 -12.53
N PRO A 567 -25.43 -10.74 -11.51
CA PRO A 567 -24.55 -11.04 -10.37
C PRO A 567 -23.20 -11.59 -10.87
N ARG A 568 -22.13 -11.05 -10.32
CA ARG A 568 -20.77 -11.42 -10.70
C ARG A 568 -20.10 -12.21 -9.61
N ALA A 569 -19.40 -13.28 -10.01
CA ALA A 569 -18.61 -14.09 -9.10
C ALA A 569 -17.12 -13.92 -9.39
N TRP A 570 -16.33 -13.74 -8.33
CA TRP A 570 -14.88 -13.69 -8.37
C TRP A 570 -14.30 -14.85 -7.58
N LEU A 571 -13.37 -15.57 -8.16
CA LEU A 571 -12.66 -16.67 -7.53
C LEU A 571 -11.17 -16.47 -7.71
N SER A 572 -10.41 -16.63 -6.62
CA SER A 572 -8.96 -16.70 -6.70
C SER A 572 -8.40 -17.73 -5.73
N ILE A 573 -7.32 -18.36 -6.14
CA ILE A 573 -6.52 -19.26 -5.33
C ILE A 573 -5.08 -18.80 -5.44
N ALA A 574 -4.40 -18.63 -4.30
CA ALA A 574 -3.00 -18.24 -4.29
C ALA A 574 -2.25 -18.97 -3.19
N LYS A 575 -0.98 -19.29 -3.46
CA LYS A 575 -0.05 -19.91 -2.51
C LYS A 575 1.15 -19.02 -2.29
N LEU A 576 1.49 -18.81 -1.01
CA LEU A 576 2.71 -18.15 -0.56
C LEU A 576 3.77 -19.19 -0.20
N PHE A 577 5.03 -18.93 -0.49
CA PHE A 577 6.16 -19.81 -0.16
C PHE A 577 7.41 -19.01 0.21
#